data_6174e43e2d7492e088765ffe83f8162f
#
_entry.id   6174e43e2d7492e088765ffe83f8162f
#
_cell.length_a   1.000
_cell.length_b   1.000
_cell.length_c   1.000
_cell.angle_alpha   90.00
_cell.angle_beta   90.00
_cell.angle_gamma   90.00
#
_symmetry.space_group_name_H-M   'P 1'
#
loop_
_entity.id
_entity.type
_entity.pdbx_description
1 polymer ?
#
loop_
_entity_poly.entity_id
_entity_poly.type
_entity_poly.pdbx_seq_one_letter_code
_entity_poly.pdbx_strand_id
1 'polypeptide(L)'
;MRKTSGWFVPLCLLALASCGKKDEKEAEPIVPVQVTAVRQDSIRRIVTADAVLFPLNQASVTPKVSAPVKKFYINRGDHVKEGQVLAVLENRDLSAAARESKGLYEQAAANYRATSSASLPVQITTAQSNLQAAKEALDAAKKLLDSREQLFKENALARRQVDEAQVGYVQARGQYETAQEQLKTLQSVGKEEQMKAAKAQADASEAHYNGAEAQLGYTEIHSPITGVITDRPIWAGEMASAGTPLLTVMDVSSVVARANIPLEQAAVLRVGDEATITPGDGSEEVAGKVIVVSPAVDPNTTTVQVWVEAVNPRERLKPGASVRVSIVAAKVPNAIVVPPAALLPTAEGETVVMVVGSDSLAHEKKVAIGIREPDKVQILSGVSPGEQVITVGGLGLEDKAKVTIQKPGEEPRGEKADEKGAGKDEK
;
A
#
# COMPACT_ATOMS: atom_id res chain seq x y z
N MET A 1 102.58 19.40 22.01
CA MET A 1 103.14 19.75 23.36
C MET A 1 102.58 18.76 24.36
N ARG A 2 103.49 17.96 24.86
CA ARG A 2 103.76 17.65 26.26
C ARG A 2 102.58 17.01 26.98
N LYS A 3 102.69 15.93 27.69
CA LYS A 3 103.70 15.02 28.25
C LYS A 3 102.90 14.16 29.18
N THR A 4 103.12 12.81 29.07
CA THR A 4 103.76 11.92 30.07
C THR A 4 102.91 11.69 31.31
N SER A 5 102.74 10.59 31.89
CA SER A 5 103.47 9.41 32.27
C SER A 5 102.58 8.66 33.23
N GLY A 6 102.41 7.42 33.33
CA GLY A 6 103.36 6.35 33.54
C GLY A 6 103.08 5.57 34.77
N TRP A 7 103.16 4.23 34.65
CA TRP A 7 103.59 3.33 35.74
C TRP A 7 102.62 2.86 36.82
N PHE A 8 102.32 1.68 37.11
CA PHE A 8 103.03 0.45 37.37
C PHE A 8 102.13 -0.74 37.66
N VAL A 9 102.42 -1.91 37.20
CA VAL A 9 101.89 -3.24 37.54
C VAL A 9 102.35 -3.64 38.94
N PRO A 10 101.70 -4.53 39.68
CA PRO A 10 101.87 -5.95 39.52
C PRO A 10 100.61 -6.86 39.63
N LEU A 11 100.53 -7.83 38.81
CA LEU A 11 100.41 -9.25 38.94
C LEU A 11 100.06 -9.83 40.31
N CYS A 12 98.89 -10.49 40.40
CA CYS A 12 98.65 -11.63 41.28
C CYS A 12 97.65 -12.59 40.65
N LEU A 13 98.21 -13.79 40.36
CA LEU A 13 97.45 -15.02 40.03
C LEU A 13 96.54 -15.41 41.20
N LEU A 14 95.31 -15.96 40.94
CA LEU A 14 94.89 -17.25 41.51
C LEU A 14 93.50 -17.68 41.03
N ALA A 15 93.45 -18.86 40.45
CA ALA A 15 92.49 -19.95 40.67
C ALA A 15 91.08 -19.86 40.10
N LEU A 16 90.82 -20.64 39.11
CA LEU A 16 89.70 -21.37 38.63
C LEU A 16 88.62 -21.73 39.67
N ALA A 17 87.42 -21.35 39.43
CA ALA A 17 86.24 -22.13 39.76
C ALA A 17 85.21 -21.97 38.66
N SER A 18 85.18 -22.97 37.82
CA SER A 18 84.09 -23.24 36.82
C SER A 18 82.76 -23.50 37.61
N CYS A 19 81.77 -22.60 37.53
CA CYS A 19 80.39 -22.91 37.84
C CYS A 19 79.64 -22.81 36.52
N GLY A 20 79.30 -23.96 35.92
CA GLY A 20 78.36 -24.04 34.83
C GLY A 20 76.97 -23.45 35.26
N LYS A 21 76.58 -22.35 34.63
CA LYS A 21 75.18 -21.91 34.61
C LYS A 21 74.42 -22.92 33.79
N LYS A 22 73.64 -23.78 34.44
CA LYS A 22 72.47 -24.39 33.82
C LYS A 22 71.60 -23.26 33.37
N ASP A 23 71.35 -23.14 32.07
CA ASP A 23 70.24 -22.42 31.52
C ASP A 23 68.97 -23.04 32.09
N GLU A 24 68.43 -22.46 33.20
CA GLU A 24 67.05 -22.63 33.56
C GLU A 24 66.23 -21.99 32.45
N LYS A 25 65.63 -22.85 31.59
CA LYS A 25 64.55 -22.44 30.75
C LYS A 25 63.50 -21.84 31.65
N GLU A 26 63.36 -20.52 31.63
CA GLU A 26 62.27 -19.77 32.24
C GLU A 26 60.99 -20.51 31.84
N ALA A 27 60.28 -21.04 32.85
CA ALA A 27 59.03 -21.75 32.57
C ALA A 27 58.06 -20.74 31.97
N GLU A 28 57.72 -20.93 30.70
CA GLU A 28 56.74 -20.09 30.00
C GLU A 28 55.46 -19.98 30.85
N PRO A 29 54.99 -18.77 31.14
CA PRO A 29 53.86 -18.57 32.03
C PRO A 29 52.62 -19.27 31.46
N ILE A 30 52.01 -20.15 32.21
CA ILE A 30 50.77 -20.83 31.82
C ILE A 30 49.62 -19.83 32.05
N VAL A 31 48.94 -19.42 30.97
CA VAL A 31 47.84 -18.44 31.05
C VAL A 31 46.50 -19.16 31.23
N PRO A 32 45.73 -18.83 32.31
CA PRO A 32 44.38 -19.37 32.48
C PRO A 32 43.43 -18.76 31.47
N VAL A 33 42.70 -19.59 30.74
CA VAL A 33 41.74 -19.15 29.69
C VAL A 33 40.40 -19.84 29.83
N GLN A 34 39.32 -19.15 29.44
CA GLN A 34 38.03 -19.78 29.27
C GLN A 34 37.78 -20.06 27.77
N VAL A 35 37.23 -21.22 27.47
CA VAL A 35 36.98 -21.64 26.10
C VAL A 35 35.53 -21.99 25.86
N THR A 36 35.11 -21.82 24.63
CA THR A 36 33.80 -22.24 24.15
C THR A 36 33.95 -23.07 22.89
N ALA A 37 33.24 -24.17 22.79
CA ALA A 37 33.26 -25.00 21.59
C ALA A 37 32.56 -24.28 20.40
N VAL A 38 33.23 -24.31 19.27
CA VAL A 38 32.64 -23.87 17.98
C VAL A 38 31.47 -24.79 17.64
N ARG A 39 30.29 -24.21 17.42
CA ARG A 39 29.07 -24.94 17.13
C ARG A 39 28.54 -24.62 15.76
N GLN A 40 27.72 -25.52 15.24
CA GLN A 40 26.85 -25.23 14.13
C GLN A 40 25.48 -24.80 14.69
N ASP A 41 25.04 -23.62 14.32
CA ASP A 41 23.75 -23.06 14.75
C ASP A 41 23.15 -22.19 13.65
N SER A 42 21.87 -21.90 13.75
CA SER A 42 21.24 -20.95 12.84
C SER A 42 21.63 -19.52 13.21
N ILE A 43 22.03 -18.74 12.21
CA ILE A 43 22.31 -17.31 12.37
C ILE A 43 21.46 -16.49 11.39
N ARG A 44 20.99 -15.32 11.83
CA ARG A 44 20.12 -14.45 11.06
C ARG A 44 20.80 -13.10 10.82
N ARG A 45 20.68 -12.59 9.61
CA ARG A 45 21.03 -11.20 9.33
C ARG A 45 19.82 -10.34 9.62
N ILE A 46 19.85 -9.57 10.69
CA ILE A 46 18.76 -8.71 11.11
C ILE A 46 19.10 -7.27 10.73
N VAL A 47 18.18 -6.60 10.06
CA VAL A 47 18.23 -5.16 9.78
C VAL A 47 17.21 -4.49 10.69
N THR A 48 17.67 -3.56 11.52
CA THR A 48 16.82 -2.80 12.45
C THR A 48 16.71 -1.35 11.99
N ALA A 49 15.51 -0.80 12.06
CA ALA A 49 15.27 0.59 11.75
C ALA A 49 14.10 1.15 12.56
N ASP A 50 14.11 2.44 12.81
CA ASP A 50 12.96 3.13 13.37
C ASP A 50 11.94 3.39 12.26
N ALA A 51 10.66 3.25 12.57
CA ALA A 51 9.56 3.35 11.64
C ALA A 51 8.37 4.09 12.26
N VAL A 52 7.49 4.59 11.41
CA VAL A 52 6.21 5.16 11.83
C VAL A 52 5.08 4.26 11.34
N LEU A 53 4.11 4.01 12.18
CA LEU A 53 2.93 3.23 11.86
C LEU A 53 1.93 4.05 11.03
N PHE A 54 1.40 3.43 10.00
CA PHE A 54 0.30 3.94 9.18
C PHE A 54 -0.85 2.93 9.19
N PRO A 55 -2.10 3.37 9.00
CA PRO A 55 -3.20 2.44 8.81
C PRO A 55 -3.05 1.68 7.49
N LEU A 56 -3.67 0.51 7.38
CA LEU A 56 -3.70 -0.24 6.13
C LEU A 56 -4.36 0.58 5.02
N ASN A 57 -5.54 1.13 5.30
CA ASN A 57 -6.27 2.04 4.42
C ASN A 57 -6.77 3.25 5.22
N GLN A 58 -6.84 4.38 4.54
CA GLN A 58 -7.40 5.62 5.10
C GLN A 58 -8.24 6.32 4.05
N ALA A 59 -9.41 6.81 4.46
CA ALA A 59 -10.28 7.61 3.63
C ALA A 59 -10.68 8.90 4.33
N SER A 60 -10.37 10.04 3.72
CA SER A 60 -10.93 11.33 4.09
C SER A 60 -12.24 11.52 3.35
N VAL A 61 -13.35 11.47 4.07
CA VAL A 61 -14.70 11.57 3.50
C VAL A 61 -15.05 13.04 3.32
N THR A 62 -15.22 13.44 2.05
CA THR A 62 -15.55 14.80 1.66
C THR A 62 -16.96 14.85 1.06
N PRO A 63 -17.81 15.82 1.43
CA PRO A 63 -19.10 15.98 0.80
C PRO A 63 -18.93 16.45 -0.66
N LYS A 64 -19.84 16.03 -1.53
CA LYS A 64 -19.90 16.47 -2.93
C LYS A 64 -20.77 17.72 -3.12
N VAL A 65 -21.60 18.03 -2.14
CA VAL A 65 -22.47 19.22 -2.10
C VAL A 65 -22.21 20.00 -0.84
N SER A 66 -22.33 21.32 -0.92
CA SER A 66 -22.18 22.21 0.25
C SER A 66 -23.54 22.42 0.92
N ALA A 67 -23.67 21.96 2.17
CA ALA A 67 -24.88 22.18 2.99
C ALA A 67 -24.54 22.04 4.47
N PRO A 68 -25.34 22.62 5.38
CA PRO A 68 -25.17 22.41 6.81
C PRO A 68 -25.32 20.92 7.19
N VAL A 69 -24.56 20.47 8.16
CA VAL A 69 -24.74 19.11 8.68
C VAL A 69 -25.97 19.02 9.52
N LYS A 70 -26.97 18.27 9.09
CA LYS A 70 -28.21 18.05 9.85
C LYS A 70 -28.00 17.16 11.06
N LYS A 71 -27.28 16.04 10.87
CA LYS A 71 -27.02 15.07 11.93
C LYS A 71 -25.83 14.16 11.58
N PHE A 72 -25.02 13.86 12.59
CA PHE A 72 -24.10 12.73 12.58
C PHE A 72 -24.74 11.52 13.27
N TYR A 73 -24.52 10.32 12.74
CA TYR A 73 -24.92 9.04 13.32
C TYR A 73 -23.79 8.34 14.06
N ILE A 74 -22.59 8.94 14.00
CA ILE A 74 -21.34 8.40 14.54
C ILE A 74 -20.59 9.45 15.34
N ASN A 75 -19.71 8.98 16.22
CA ASN A 75 -18.77 9.80 16.97
C ASN A 75 -17.32 9.41 16.62
N ARG A 76 -16.38 10.24 17.04
CA ARG A 76 -14.97 9.89 16.97
C ARG A 76 -14.70 8.66 17.86
N GLY A 77 -13.99 7.66 17.32
CA GLY A 77 -13.73 6.37 17.96
C GLY A 77 -14.73 5.27 17.60
N ASP A 78 -15.85 5.57 16.94
CA ASP A 78 -16.81 4.56 16.54
C ASP A 78 -16.29 3.73 15.36
N HIS A 79 -16.62 2.42 15.38
CA HIS A 79 -16.39 1.51 14.28
C HIS A 79 -17.52 1.61 13.26
N VAL A 80 -17.14 1.68 11.99
CA VAL A 80 -18.07 1.79 10.86
C VAL A 80 -17.77 0.75 9.80
N LYS A 81 -18.80 0.36 9.06
CA LYS A 81 -18.68 -0.54 7.92
C LYS A 81 -18.74 0.24 6.61
N GLU A 82 -18.14 -0.30 5.58
CA GLU A 82 -18.28 0.21 4.21
C GLU A 82 -19.77 0.33 3.85
N GLY A 83 -20.16 1.44 3.23
CA GLY A 83 -21.55 1.77 2.88
C GLY A 83 -22.42 2.27 4.05
N GLN A 84 -21.97 2.26 5.29
CA GLN A 84 -22.72 2.76 6.43
C GLN A 84 -22.92 4.28 6.34
N VAL A 85 -24.14 4.76 6.63
CA VAL A 85 -24.44 6.20 6.72
C VAL A 85 -23.74 6.79 7.94
N LEU A 86 -22.93 7.82 7.73
CA LEU A 86 -22.15 8.50 8.75
C LEU A 86 -22.80 9.82 9.17
N ALA A 87 -23.29 10.57 8.19
CA ALA A 87 -23.92 11.85 8.39
C ALA A 87 -24.98 12.12 7.32
N VAL A 88 -25.90 13.01 7.62
CA VAL A 88 -26.87 13.56 6.66
C VAL A 88 -26.74 15.07 6.69
N LEU A 89 -26.63 15.67 5.52
CA LEU A 89 -26.66 17.12 5.33
C LEU A 89 -28.11 17.62 5.21
N GLU A 90 -28.33 18.93 5.42
CA GLU A 90 -29.63 19.55 5.17
C GLU A 90 -29.94 19.47 3.66
N ASN A 91 -31.09 18.92 3.33
CA ASN A 91 -31.43 18.53 1.96
C ASN A 91 -32.82 19.00 1.48
N ARG A 92 -33.45 19.91 2.19
CA ARG A 92 -34.83 20.36 1.87
C ARG A 92 -34.94 20.91 0.45
N ASP A 93 -33.99 21.78 0.07
CA ASP A 93 -34.00 22.43 -1.24
C ASP A 93 -33.71 21.43 -2.35
N LEU A 94 -32.70 20.53 -2.15
CA LEU A 94 -32.39 19.48 -3.10
C LEU A 94 -33.52 18.46 -3.24
N SER A 95 -34.19 18.13 -2.15
CA SER A 95 -35.38 17.27 -2.16
C SER A 95 -36.57 17.92 -2.91
N ALA A 96 -36.75 19.24 -2.76
CA ALA A 96 -37.76 19.96 -3.54
C ALA A 96 -37.42 19.97 -5.04
N ALA A 97 -36.16 20.25 -5.40
CA ALA A 97 -35.68 20.25 -6.79
C ALA A 97 -35.78 18.84 -7.44
N ALA A 98 -35.48 17.78 -6.70
CA ALA A 98 -35.63 16.40 -7.19
C ALA A 98 -37.12 16.07 -7.46
N ARG A 99 -38.04 16.49 -6.57
CA ARG A 99 -39.47 16.29 -6.77
C ARG A 99 -40.02 17.10 -7.96
N GLU A 100 -39.56 18.33 -8.15
CA GLU A 100 -39.90 19.16 -9.31
C GLU A 100 -39.44 18.49 -10.61
N SER A 101 -38.17 18.13 -10.68
CA SER A 101 -37.61 17.43 -11.87
C SER A 101 -38.33 16.13 -12.16
N LYS A 102 -38.71 15.35 -11.13
CA LYS A 102 -39.53 14.16 -11.26
C LYS A 102 -40.89 14.46 -11.90
N GLY A 103 -41.57 15.53 -11.45
CA GLY A 103 -42.84 15.95 -12.02
C GLY A 103 -42.73 16.33 -13.51
N LEU A 104 -41.65 17.03 -13.89
CA LEU A 104 -41.38 17.37 -15.28
C LEU A 104 -41.11 16.13 -16.13
N TYR A 105 -40.35 15.15 -15.62
CA TYR A 105 -40.15 13.87 -16.29
C TYR A 105 -41.46 13.11 -16.47
N GLU A 106 -42.27 12.97 -15.41
CA GLU A 106 -43.56 12.30 -15.48
C GLU A 106 -44.50 12.96 -16.51
N GLN A 107 -44.50 14.28 -16.61
CA GLN A 107 -45.25 15.05 -17.62
C GLN A 107 -44.73 14.73 -19.03
N ALA A 108 -43.42 14.78 -19.26
CA ALA A 108 -42.81 14.49 -20.57
C ALA A 108 -43.07 13.04 -21.01
N ALA A 109 -42.94 12.09 -20.06
CA ALA A 109 -43.21 10.67 -20.30
C ALA A 109 -44.70 10.42 -20.62
N ALA A 110 -45.63 11.16 -19.96
CA ALA A 110 -47.05 11.10 -20.30
C ALA A 110 -47.34 11.66 -21.70
N ASN A 111 -46.69 12.77 -22.06
CA ASN A 111 -46.80 13.34 -23.40
C ASN A 111 -46.29 12.39 -24.49
N TYR A 112 -45.16 11.74 -24.24
CA TYR A 112 -44.64 10.70 -25.17
C TYR A 112 -45.64 9.55 -25.34
N ARG A 113 -46.21 9.05 -24.23
CA ARG A 113 -47.25 8.00 -24.27
C ARG A 113 -48.51 8.47 -25.01
N ALA A 114 -48.99 9.68 -24.75
CA ALA A 114 -50.13 10.23 -25.43
C ALA A 114 -49.90 10.39 -26.95
N THR A 115 -48.72 10.87 -27.32
CA THR A 115 -48.34 10.98 -28.76
C THR A 115 -48.27 9.61 -29.43
N SER A 116 -47.63 8.61 -28.79
CA SER A 116 -47.44 7.29 -29.39
C SER A 116 -48.71 6.45 -29.46
N SER A 117 -49.59 6.49 -28.42
CA SER A 117 -50.71 5.58 -28.27
C SER A 117 -52.07 6.18 -28.65
N ALA A 118 -52.20 7.50 -28.67
CA ALA A 118 -53.46 8.15 -28.96
C ALA A 118 -53.41 9.16 -30.12
N SER A 119 -52.57 10.18 -30.02
CA SER A 119 -52.58 11.31 -31.00
C SER A 119 -52.20 10.84 -32.43
N LEU A 120 -51.10 10.16 -32.61
CA LEU A 120 -50.65 9.68 -33.94
C LEU A 120 -51.57 8.63 -34.58
N PRO A 121 -52.05 7.59 -33.86
CA PRO A 121 -53.02 6.64 -34.42
C PRO A 121 -54.29 7.31 -34.90
N VAL A 122 -54.83 8.26 -34.14
CA VAL A 122 -56.02 9.02 -34.52
C VAL A 122 -55.78 9.84 -35.80
N GLN A 123 -54.65 10.57 -35.88
CA GLN A 123 -54.30 11.33 -37.08
C GLN A 123 -54.15 10.44 -38.33
N ILE A 124 -53.51 9.27 -38.21
CA ILE A 124 -53.37 8.32 -39.27
C ILE A 124 -54.73 7.78 -39.71
N THR A 125 -55.60 7.39 -38.77
CA THR A 125 -56.96 6.91 -39.08
C THR A 125 -57.78 7.96 -39.78
N THR A 126 -57.72 9.22 -39.33
CA THR A 126 -58.39 10.36 -39.97
C THR A 126 -57.89 10.56 -41.42
N ALA A 127 -56.56 10.54 -41.61
CA ALA A 127 -55.99 10.67 -42.97
C ALA A 127 -56.36 9.47 -43.90
N GLN A 128 -56.45 8.25 -43.35
CA GLN A 128 -56.96 7.09 -44.08
C GLN A 128 -58.41 7.24 -44.51
N SER A 129 -59.29 7.75 -43.63
CA SER A 129 -60.68 8.00 -43.96
C SER A 129 -60.83 9.09 -45.00
N ASN A 130 -60.02 10.16 -44.91
CA ASN A 130 -60.00 11.21 -45.92
C ASN A 130 -59.52 10.69 -47.31
N LEU A 131 -58.47 9.85 -47.33
CA LEU A 131 -58.02 9.21 -48.57
C LEU A 131 -59.08 8.32 -49.17
N GLN A 132 -59.80 7.54 -48.36
CA GLN A 132 -60.87 6.68 -48.83
C GLN A 132 -62.02 7.50 -49.44
N ALA A 133 -62.45 8.58 -48.77
CA ALA A 133 -63.49 9.49 -49.32
C ALA A 133 -63.03 10.16 -50.61
N ALA A 134 -61.80 10.64 -50.69
CA ALA A 134 -61.27 11.22 -51.95
C ALA A 134 -61.19 10.20 -53.10
N LYS A 135 -60.86 8.93 -52.80
CA LYS A 135 -60.82 7.84 -53.72
C LYS A 135 -62.23 7.56 -54.29
N GLU A 136 -63.23 7.50 -53.41
CA GLU A 136 -64.63 7.27 -53.86
C GLU A 136 -65.13 8.43 -54.70
N ALA A 137 -64.79 9.68 -54.40
CA ALA A 137 -65.11 10.86 -55.18
C ALA A 137 -64.41 10.79 -56.58
N LEU A 138 -63.13 10.37 -56.65
CA LEU A 138 -62.37 10.20 -57.85
C LEU A 138 -63.04 9.12 -58.74
N ASP A 139 -63.36 7.96 -58.17
CA ASP A 139 -64.00 6.85 -58.85
C ASP A 139 -65.40 7.24 -59.42
N ALA A 140 -66.16 8.03 -58.68
CA ALA A 140 -67.45 8.56 -59.11
C ALA A 140 -67.29 9.56 -60.27
N ALA A 141 -66.34 10.52 -60.12
CA ALA A 141 -66.04 11.49 -61.19
C ALA A 141 -65.53 10.83 -62.47
N LYS A 142 -64.72 9.77 -62.36
CA LYS A 142 -64.22 8.99 -63.46
C LYS A 142 -65.34 8.27 -64.22
N LYS A 143 -66.24 7.58 -63.49
CA LYS A 143 -67.40 6.90 -64.09
C LYS A 143 -68.31 7.92 -64.78
N LEU A 144 -68.49 9.09 -64.24
CA LEU A 144 -69.27 10.15 -64.86
C LEU A 144 -68.62 10.64 -66.14
N LEU A 145 -67.29 10.85 -66.13
CA LEU A 145 -66.54 11.26 -67.31
C LEU A 145 -66.65 10.16 -68.44
N ASP A 146 -66.32 8.91 -68.07
CA ASP A 146 -66.36 7.76 -69.02
C ASP A 146 -67.74 7.62 -69.63
N SER A 147 -68.82 7.77 -68.83
CA SER A 147 -70.21 7.74 -69.32
C SER A 147 -70.53 8.89 -70.30
N ARG A 148 -70.10 10.12 -69.96
CA ARG A 148 -70.32 11.28 -70.85
C ARG A 148 -69.51 11.25 -72.10
N GLU A 149 -68.26 10.73 -72.08
CA GLU A 149 -67.48 10.50 -73.28
C GLU A 149 -68.12 9.47 -74.19
N GLN A 150 -68.69 8.40 -73.66
CA GLN A 150 -69.42 7.40 -74.46
C GLN A 150 -70.64 8.01 -75.14
N LEU A 151 -71.51 8.73 -74.34
CA LEU A 151 -72.69 9.41 -74.93
C LEU A 151 -72.31 10.46 -75.98
N PHE A 152 -71.17 11.15 -75.79
CA PHE A 152 -70.66 12.08 -76.83
C PHE A 152 -70.25 11.37 -78.11
N LYS A 153 -69.59 10.21 -78.05
CA LYS A 153 -69.22 9.37 -79.16
C LYS A 153 -70.45 8.89 -79.90
N GLU A 154 -71.59 8.68 -79.22
CA GLU A 154 -72.90 8.32 -79.76
C GLU A 154 -73.67 9.53 -80.27
N ASN A 155 -73.09 10.76 -80.28
CA ASN A 155 -73.72 12.02 -80.65
C ASN A 155 -74.98 12.39 -79.76
N ALA A 156 -75.10 11.80 -78.61
CA ALA A 156 -76.21 12.03 -77.69
C ALA A 156 -75.97 13.16 -76.69
N LEU A 157 -74.74 13.76 -76.65
CA LEU A 157 -74.31 14.75 -75.64
C LEU A 157 -73.48 15.89 -76.31
N ALA A 158 -73.64 17.13 -75.77
CA ALA A 158 -72.79 18.26 -76.16
C ALA A 158 -71.42 18.21 -75.58
N ARG A 159 -70.36 18.58 -76.33
CA ARG A 159 -68.96 18.61 -75.91
C ARG A 159 -68.72 19.35 -74.56
N ARG A 160 -69.43 20.46 -74.32
CA ARG A 160 -69.36 21.23 -73.11
C ARG A 160 -69.58 20.38 -71.81
N GLN A 161 -70.49 19.41 -71.91
CA GLN A 161 -70.78 18.53 -70.79
C GLN A 161 -69.69 17.48 -70.52
N VAL A 162 -68.91 17.08 -71.54
CA VAL A 162 -67.71 16.27 -71.36
C VAL A 162 -66.59 17.11 -70.71
N ASP A 163 -66.40 18.36 -71.23
CA ASP A 163 -65.38 19.27 -70.68
C ASP A 163 -65.64 19.59 -69.17
N GLU A 164 -66.93 19.78 -68.77
CA GLU A 164 -67.35 19.95 -67.37
C GLU A 164 -67.02 18.70 -66.51
N ALA A 165 -67.31 17.50 -67.06
CA ALA A 165 -66.97 16.26 -66.35
C ALA A 165 -65.46 16.03 -66.27
N GLN A 166 -64.71 16.41 -67.31
CA GLN A 166 -63.21 16.38 -67.27
C GLN A 166 -62.67 17.29 -66.23
N VAL A 167 -63.16 18.50 -66.03
CA VAL A 167 -62.76 19.42 -64.93
C VAL A 167 -63.06 18.77 -63.56
N GLY A 168 -64.26 18.18 -63.41
CA GLY A 168 -64.62 17.50 -62.14
C GLY A 168 -63.68 16.32 -61.85
N TYR A 169 -63.29 15.53 -62.84
CA TYR A 169 -62.36 14.42 -62.70
C TYR A 169 -60.95 14.93 -62.30
N VAL A 170 -60.43 15.98 -62.93
CA VAL A 170 -59.16 16.56 -62.64
C VAL A 170 -59.11 17.10 -61.17
N GLN A 171 -60.21 17.76 -60.74
CA GLN A 171 -60.35 18.23 -59.38
C GLN A 171 -60.34 17.07 -58.34
N ALA A 172 -61.15 16.04 -58.61
CA ALA A 172 -61.23 14.88 -57.67
C ALA A 172 -59.89 14.12 -57.62
N ARG A 173 -59.20 14.03 -58.81
CA ARG A 173 -57.86 13.44 -58.88
C ARG A 173 -56.83 14.22 -58.02
N GLY A 174 -56.81 15.57 -58.09
CA GLY A 174 -55.95 16.41 -57.31
C GLY A 174 -56.21 16.26 -55.78
N GLN A 175 -57.48 16.11 -55.38
CA GLN A 175 -57.86 15.84 -53.99
C GLN A 175 -57.38 14.48 -53.53
N TYR A 176 -57.50 13.43 -54.31
CA TYR A 176 -56.99 12.09 -54.01
C TYR A 176 -55.46 12.08 -53.84
N GLU A 177 -54.73 12.66 -54.83
CA GLU A 177 -53.25 12.76 -54.75
C GLU A 177 -52.83 13.52 -53.55
N THR A 178 -53.49 14.61 -53.19
CA THR A 178 -53.20 15.37 -51.94
C THR A 178 -53.42 14.55 -50.68
N ALA A 179 -54.59 13.86 -50.58
CA ALA A 179 -54.87 12.99 -49.43
C ALA A 179 -53.91 11.81 -49.32
N GLN A 180 -53.47 11.27 -50.45
CA GLN A 180 -52.46 10.18 -50.51
C GLN A 180 -51.09 10.62 -49.99
N GLU A 181 -50.62 11.80 -50.42
CA GLU A 181 -49.33 12.33 -49.94
C GLU A 181 -49.39 12.73 -48.47
N GLN A 182 -50.51 13.25 -47.97
CA GLN A 182 -50.74 13.53 -46.57
C GLN A 182 -50.60 12.25 -45.69
N LEU A 183 -51.33 11.18 -46.11
CA LEU A 183 -51.24 9.90 -45.38
C LEU A 183 -49.83 9.30 -45.40
N LYS A 184 -49.18 9.32 -46.55
CA LYS A 184 -47.81 8.84 -46.72
C LYS A 184 -46.83 9.60 -45.85
N THR A 185 -46.90 10.93 -45.79
CA THR A 185 -46.07 11.77 -44.97
C THR A 185 -46.26 11.47 -43.47
N LEU A 186 -47.52 11.32 -43.02
CA LEU A 186 -47.85 10.96 -41.66
C LEU A 186 -47.34 9.55 -41.27
N GLN A 187 -47.42 8.58 -42.16
CA GLN A 187 -47.02 7.20 -41.90
C GLN A 187 -45.50 6.99 -41.91
N SER A 188 -44.77 7.76 -42.69
CA SER A 188 -43.30 7.62 -42.82
C SER A 188 -42.55 8.62 -41.93
N VAL A 189 -42.29 9.79 -42.44
CA VAL A 189 -41.45 10.80 -41.80
C VAL A 189 -42.11 11.46 -40.59
N GLY A 190 -43.41 11.84 -40.74
CA GLY A 190 -44.14 12.57 -39.69
C GLY A 190 -44.30 11.78 -38.40
N LYS A 191 -44.62 10.47 -38.53
CA LYS A 191 -44.72 9.58 -37.35
C LYS A 191 -43.39 9.42 -36.65
N GLU A 192 -42.33 9.12 -37.40
CA GLU A 192 -40.99 8.86 -36.83
C GLU A 192 -40.45 10.10 -36.13
N GLU A 193 -40.49 11.27 -36.76
CA GLU A 193 -39.97 12.51 -36.22
C GLU A 193 -40.75 13.02 -34.99
N GLN A 194 -42.10 12.90 -35.01
CA GLN A 194 -42.93 13.28 -33.85
C GLN A 194 -42.66 12.36 -32.65
N MET A 195 -42.55 11.05 -32.89
CA MET A 195 -42.20 10.11 -31.79
C MET A 195 -40.80 10.34 -31.28
N LYS A 196 -39.83 10.56 -32.16
CA LYS A 196 -38.45 10.86 -31.82
C LYS A 196 -38.33 12.15 -31.02
N ALA A 197 -39.03 13.21 -31.43
CA ALA A 197 -39.05 14.47 -30.69
C ALA A 197 -39.65 14.32 -29.28
N ALA A 198 -40.80 13.64 -29.17
CA ALA A 198 -41.46 13.41 -27.89
C ALA A 198 -40.63 12.51 -26.98
N LYS A 199 -39.96 11.49 -27.53
CA LYS A 199 -39.04 10.64 -26.81
C LYS A 199 -37.82 11.42 -26.32
N ALA A 200 -37.18 12.20 -27.19
CA ALA A 200 -36.01 13.02 -26.84
C ALA A 200 -36.32 13.99 -25.70
N GLN A 201 -37.53 14.57 -25.69
CA GLN A 201 -37.98 15.42 -24.58
C GLN A 201 -38.15 14.63 -23.28
N ALA A 202 -38.70 13.42 -23.32
CA ALA A 202 -38.80 12.54 -22.16
C ALA A 202 -37.43 12.13 -21.63
N ASP A 203 -36.54 11.69 -22.53
CA ASP A 203 -35.17 11.29 -22.19
C ASP A 203 -34.37 12.46 -21.57
N ALA A 204 -34.52 13.66 -22.10
CA ALA A 204 -33.89 14.87 -21.54
C ALA A 204 -34.41 15.21 -20.14
N SER A 205 -35.73 15.10 -19.93
CA SER A 205 -36.35 15.34 -18.59
C SER A 205 -35.95 14.25 -17.61
N GLU A 206 -35.80 13.00 -18.04
CA GLU A 206 -35.27 11.90 -17.22
C GLU A 206 -33.82 12.15 -16.79
N ALA A 207 -32.97 12.61 -17.69
CA ALA A 207 -31.59 12.96 -17.36
C ALA A 207 -31.52 14.10 -16.33
N HIS A 208 -32.40 15.11 -16.42
CA HIS A 208 -32.50 16.16 -15.40
C HIS A 208 -32.96 15.62 -14.05
N TYR A 209 -33.97 14.75 -14.03
CA TYR A 209 -34.41 14.10 -12.79
C TYR A 209 -33.31 13.26 -12.15
N ASN A 210 -32.63 12.41 -12.93
CA ASN A 210 -31.52 11.58 -12.45
C ASN A 210 -30.38 12.44 -11.88
N GLY A 211 -30.08 13.59 -12.51
CA GLY A 211 -29.11 14.56 -12.00
C GLY A 211 -29.51 15.18 -10.65
N ALA A 212 -30.77 15.57 -10.50
CA ALA A 212 -31.28 16.12 -9.25
C ALA A 212 -31.37 15.06 -8.13
N GLU A 213 -31.72 13.83 -8.46
CA GLU A 213 -31.72 12.69 -7.53
C GLU A 213 -30.31 12.35 -7.05
N ALA A 214 -29.32 12.36 -7.95
CA ALA A 214 -27.92 12.16 -7.58
C ALA A 214 -27.41 13.26 -6.63
N GLN A 215 -27.78 14.53 -6.88
CA GLN A 215 -27.43 15.64 -5.98
C GLN A 215 -28.08 15.47 -4.59
N LEU A 216 -29.32 15.03 -4.53
CA LEU A 216 -29.99 14.68 -3.28
C LEU A 216 -29.27 13.52 -2.58
N GLY A 217 -28.90 12.49 -3.29
CA GLY A 217 -28.15 11.35 -2.75
C GLY A 217 -26.79 11.74 -2.16
N TYR A 218 -26.13 12.78 -2.70
CA TYR A 218 -24.87 13.29 -2.14
C TYR A 218 -25.03 13.97 -0.77
N THR A 219 -26.23 14.20 -0.28
CA THR A 219 -26.47 14.70 1.07
C THR A 219 -26.39 13.60 2.14
N GLU A 220 -26.44 12.34 1.74
CA GLU A 220 -26.17 11.21 2.62
C GLU A 220 -24.71 10.80 2.49
N ILE A 221 -23.98 10.97 3.58
CA ILE A 221 -22.54 10.70 3.63
C ILE A 221 -22.32 9.28 4.11
N HIS A 222 -21.75 8.45 3.27
CA HIS A 222 -21.47 7.04 3.55
C HIS A 222 -19.97 6.79 3.73
N SER A 223 -19.62 5.75 4.51
CA SER A 223 -18.23 5.32 4.65
C SER A 223 -17.78 4.58 3.40
N PRO A 224 -16.65 4.96 2.80
CA PRO A 224 -16.08 4.23 1.66
C PRO A 224 -15.29 2.98 2.04
N ILE A 225 -14.96 2.80 3.33
CA ILE A 225 -14.19 1.66 3.85
C ILE A 225 -14.74 1.24 5.22
N THR A 226 -14.46 0.00 5.62
CA THR A 226 -14.64 -0.45 7.00
C THR A 226 -13.47 0.04 7.85
N GLY A 227 -13.74 0.57 9.05
CA GLY A 227 -12.70 1.10 9.92
C GLY A 227 -13.23 1.86 11.11
N VAL A 228 -12.40 2.72 11.68
CA VAL A 228 -12.69 3.56 12.85
C VAL A 228 -12.68 5.04 12.46
N ILE A 229 -13.59 5.81 13.00
CA ILE A 229 -13.61 7.28 12.84
C ILE A 229 -12.49 7.88 13.69
N THR A 230 -11.48 8.40 13.05
CA THR A 230 -10.31 8.97 13.76
C THR A 230 -10.41 10.47 13.95
N ASP A 231 -11.05 11.16 13.02
CA ASP A 231 -11.23 12.61 13.10
C ASP A 231 -12.59 13.05 12.58
N ARG A 232 -13.14 14.10 13.20
CA ARG A 232 -14.40 14.77 12.84
C ARG A 232 -14.31 16.24 13.23
N PRO A 233 -13.74 17.08 12.33
CA PRO A 233 -13.49 18.49 12.62
C PRO A 233 -14.74 19.37 12.65
N ILE A 234 -15.88 18.90 12.14
CA ILE A 234 -17.12 19.66 11.95
C ILE A 234 -18.22 19.10 12.87
N TRP A 235 -19.09 20.01 13.36
CA TRP A 235 -20.22 19.69 14.24
C TRP A 235 -21.56 19.78 13.51
N ALA A 236 -22.57 19.16 14.10
CA ALA A 236 -23.96 19.33 13.61
C ALA A 236 -24.38 20.78 13.63
N GLY A 237 -25.00 21.27 12.56
CA GLY A 237 -25.34 22.67 12.34
C GLY A 237 -24.29 23.48 11.59
N GLU A 238 -23.07 23.04 11.51
CA GLU A 238 -22.01 23.73 10.76
C GLU A 238 -22.09 23.41 9.25
N MET A 239 -21.53 24.31 8.44
CA MET A 239 -21.46 24.17 6.98
C MET A 239 -20.41 23.15 6.57
N ALA A 240 -20.83 22.08 5.94
CA ALA A 240 -19.95 21.15 5.24
C ALA A 240 -19.76 21.67 3.80
N SER A 241 -18.54 22.08 3.47
CA SER A 241 -18.20 22.57 2.13
C SER A 241 -17.73 21.43 1.23
N ALA A 242 -18.18 21.43 -0.02
CA ALA A 242 -17.75 20.44 -1.01
C ALA A 242 -16.23 20.42 -1.16
N GLY A 243 -15.64 19.21 -1.14
CA GLY A 243 -14.19 19.03 -1.24
C GLY A 243 -13.39 19.20 0.07
N THR A 244 -14.02 19.68 1.15
CA THR A 244 -13.37 19.78 2.47
C THR A 244 -13.64 18.51 3.29
N PRO A 245 -12.63 17.92 3.96
CA PRO A 245 -12.82 16.73 4.78
C PRO A 245 -13.86 16.96 5.90
N LEU A 246 -14.90 16.13 5.91
CA LEU A 246 -15.94 16.11 6.92
C LEU A 246 -15.55 15.20 8.10
N LEU A 247 -14.90 14.08 7.79
CA LEU A 247 -14.41 13.11 8.75
C LEU A 247 -13.35 12.22 8.09
N THR A 248 -12.58 11.51 8.92
CA THR A 248 -11.57 10.54 8.47
C THR A 248 -11.88 9.17 9.03
N VAL A 249 -11.91 8.18 8.15
CA VAL A 249 -12.04 6.75 8.50
C VAL A 249 -10.69 6.09 8.26
N MET A 250 -10.22 5.30 9.22
CA MET A 250 -8.98 4.51 9.11
C MET A 250 -9.28 3.04 9.35
N ASP A 251 -8.76 2.18 8.49
CA ASP A 251 -8.72 0.75 8.74
C ASP A 251 -7.49 0.46 9.62
N VAL A 252 -7.76 0.11 10.86
CA VAL A 252 -6.74 -0.20 11.88
C VAL A 252 -6.64 -1.69 12.20
N SER A 253 -7.31 -2.54 11.43
CA SER A 253 -7.24 -4.01 11.57
C SER A 253 -5.84 -4.56 11.29
N SER A 254 -5.11 -3.91 10.40
CA SER A 254 -3.69 -4.09 10.13
C SER A 254 -3.00 -2.72 10.10
N VAL A 255 -1.71 -2.71 10.41
CA VAL A 255 -0.89 -1.52 10.34
C VAL A 255 0.32 -1.76 9.45
N VAL A 256 0.80 -0.67 8.85
CA VAL A 256 2.00 -0.67 8.02
C VAL A 256 3.06 0.19 8.68
N ALA A 257 4.14 -0.42 9.15
CA ALA A 257 5.32 0.29 9.62
C ALA A 257 6.17 0.71 8.42
N ARG A 258 6.35 2.01 8.24
CA ARG A 258 7.19 2.57 7.18
C ARG A 258 8.53 2.97 7.77
N ALA A 259 9.57 2.23 7.38
CA ALA A 259 10.94 2.44 7.81
C ALA A 259 11.78 3.02 6.67
N ASN A 260 12.65 3.98 6.98
CA ASN A 260 13.65 4.49 6.05
C ASN A 260 15.00 3.80 6.38
N ILE A 261 15.45 2.93 5.50
CA ILE A 261 16.62 2.07 5.71
C ILE A 261 17.74 2.50 4.77
N PRO A 262 18.99 2.65 5.24
CA PRO A 262 20.14 2.96 4.38
C PRO A 262 20.26 1.99 3.21
N LEU A 263 20.61 2.50 2.02
CA LEU A 263 20.64 1.73 0.77
C LEU A 263 21.45 0.42 0.89
N GLU A 264 22.60 0.45 1.56
CA GLU A 264 23.45 -0.72 1.75
C GLU A 264 22.74 -1.85 2.52
N GLN A 265 21.95 -1.49 3.54
CA GLN A 265 21.20 -2.46 4.33
C GLN A 265 19.91 -2.89 3.62
N ALA A 266 19.29 -1.99 2.87
CA ALA A 266 18.07 -2.30 2.11
C ALA A 266 18.33 -3.21 0.92
N ALA A 267 19.55 -3.21 0.33
CA ALA A 267 19.92 -4.01 -0.83
C ALA A 267 19.77 -5.53 -0.63
N VAL A 268 19.77 -6.00 0.62
CA VAL A 268 19.61 -7.42 0.96
C VAL A 268 18.18 -7.81 1.32
N LEU A 269 17.27 -6.82 1.50
CA LEU A 269 15.88 -7.04 1.88
C LEU A 269 15.03 -7.43 0.68
N ARG A 270 14.04 -8.27 0.92
CA ARG A 270 13.09 -8.74 -0.09
C ARG A 270 11.66 -8.68 0.43
N VAL A 271 10.73 -8.50 -0.49
CA VAL A 271 9.31 -8.65 -0.19
C VAL A 271 9.06 -10.08 0.30
N GLY A 272 8.34 -10.20 1.41
CA GLY A 272 8.07 -11.48 2.07
C GLY A 272 8.99 -11.80 3.26
N ASP A 273 10.07 -11.02 3.48
CA ASP A 273 10.96 -11.21 4.63
C ASP A 273 10.17 -11.08 5.94
N GLU A 274 10.48 -11.95 6.89
CA GLU A 274 9.90 -11.91 8.24
C GLU A 274 10.41 -10.66 8.97
N ALA A 275 9.50 -10.01 9.66
CA ALA A 275 9.83 -8.83 10.45
C ALA A 275 9.12 -8.86 11.80
N THR A 276 9.68 -8.15 12.76
CA THR A 276 9.09 -7.94 14.08
C THR A 276 8.97 -6.45 14.31
N ILE A 277 7.79 -6.01 14.75
CA ILE A 277 7.51 -4.63 15.14
C ILE A 277 7.55 -4.56 16.68
N THR A 278 8.45 -3.78 17.22
CA THR A 278 8.61 -3.53 18.65
C THR A 278 8.08 -2.13 18.96
N PRO A 279 6.93 -2.01 19.64
CA PRO A 279 6.39 -0.72 20.06
C PRO A 279 7.29 -0.03 21.08
N GLY A 280 7.34 1.32 21.02
CA GLY A 280 8.16 2.12 21.94
C GLY A 280 7.65 2.18 23.39
N ASP A 281 6.42 1.72 23.64
CA ASP A 281 5.78 1.69 24.96
C ASP A 281 6.10 0.43 25.80
N GLY A 282 6.95 -0.47 25.29
CA GLY A 282 7.32 -1.72 25.94
C GLY A 282 6.25 -2.82 25.86
N SER A 283 5.22 -2.66 25.03
CA SER A 283 4.23 -3.72 24.76
C SER A 283 4.86 -4.87 23.96
N GLU A 284 4.14 -6.00 23.88
CA GLU A 284 4.62 -7.19 23.16
C GLU A 284 4.95 -6.91 21.71
N GLU A 285 6.00 -7.54 21.24
CA GLU A 285 6.41 -7.54 19.85
C GLU A 285 5.34 -8.16 18.96
N VAL A 286 5.12 -7.57 17.80
CA VAL A 286 4.15 -8.05 16.82
C VAL A 286 4.86 -8.53 15.57
N ALA A 287 4.56 -9.77 15.18
CA ALA A 287 5.09 -10.35 13.95
C ALA A 287 4.47 -9.66 12.73
N GLY A 288 5.31 -9.36 11.75
CA GLY A 288 4.93 -8.75 10.49
C GLY A 288 5.71 -9.31 9.32
N LYS A 289 5.43 -8.80 8.12
CA LYS A 289 6.14 -9.15 6.89
C LYS A 289 6.43 -7.92 6.06
N VAL A 290 7.56 -7.93 5.37
CA VAL A 290 7.88 -6.92 4.36
C VAL A 290 6.93 -7.06 3.18
N ILE A 291 6.15 -6.01 2.89
CA ILE A 291 5.24 -5.97 1.74
C ILE A 291 5.76 -5.11 0.61
N VAL A 292 6.60 -4.11 0.91
CA VAL A 292 7.19 -3.22 -0.09
C VAL A 292 8.63 -2.94 0.27
N VAL A 293 9.52 -3.06 -0.70
CA VAL A 293 10.85 -2.45 -0.72
C VAL A 293 10.84 -1.45 -1.87
N SER A 294 10.94 -0.16 -1.56
CA SER A 294 10.85 0.89 -2.59
C SER A 294 11.95 0.71 -3.65
N PRO A 295 11.62 0.77 -4.94
CA PRO A 295 12.62 0.77 -5.99
C PRO A 295 13.37 2.11 -6.11
N ALA A 296 12.88 3.15 -5.44
CA ALA A 296 13.46 4.49 -5.44
C ALA A 296 14.20 4.77 -4.13
N VAL A 297 15.32 5.46 -4.24
CA VAL A 297 16.12 5.96 -3.11
C VAL A 297 15.78 7.43 -2.90
N ASP A 298 15.56 7.85 -1.66
CA ASP A 298 15.45 9.26 -1.32
C ASP A 298 16.84 9.93 -1.48
N PRO A 299 16.98 10.89 -2.40
CA PRO A 299 18.29 11.50 -2.68
C PRO A 299 18.83 12.36 -1.52
N ASN A 300 17.96 12.83 -0.62
CA ASN A 300 18.36 13.67 0.50
C ASN A 300 18.95 12.87 1.66
N THR A 301 18.42 11.68 1.88
CA THR A 301 18.79 10.82 3.02
C THR A 301 19.54 9.57 2.62
N THR A 302 19.64 9.26 1.31
CA THR A 302 20.22 8.03 0.76
C THR A 302 19.58 6.77 1.37
N THR A 303 18.29 6.83 1.66
CA THR A 303 17.53 5.73 2.26
C THR A 303 16.51 5.16 1.27
N VAL A 304 16.17 3.90 1.48
CA VAL A 304 15.08 3.18 0.79
C VAL A 304 13.94 3.01 1.78
N GLN A 305 12.74 3.35 1.36
CA GLN A 305 11.56 3.13 2.19
C GLN A 305 11.12 1.67 2.12
N VAL A 306 11.00 1.03 3.27
CA VAL A 306 10.54 -0.36 3.43
C VAL A 306 9.26 -0.37 4.25
N TRP A 307 8.27 -1.13 3.78
CA TRP A 307 6.98 -1.24 4.45
C TRP A 307 6.82 -2.64 5.03
N VAL A 308 6.53 -2.69 6.30
CA VAL A 308 6.24 -3.91 7.05
C VAL A 308 4.81 -3.89 7.52
N GLU A 309 4.01 -4.84 7.03
CA GLU A 309 2.63 -5.02 7.45
C GLU A 309 2.56 -5.98 8.63
N ALA A 310 1.73 -5.64 9.60
CA ALA A 310 1.39 -6.50 10.73
C ALA A 310 -0.10 -6.44 11.04
N VAL A 311 -0.68 -7.59 11.37
CA VAL A 311 -2.06 -7.67 11.88
C VAL A 311 -2.11 -6.98 13.25
N ASN A 312 -3.14 -6.21 13.49
CA ASN A 312 -3.29 -5.41 14.72
C ASN A 312 -4.46 -5.90 15.59
N PRO A 313 -4.37 -7.06 16.22
CA PRO A 313 -5.43 -7.58 17.05
C PRO A 313 -5.68 -6.64 18.24
N ARG A 314 -6.95 -6.33 18.50
CA ARG A 314 -7.40 -5.40 19.56
C ARG A 314 -6.91 -3.96 19.38
N GLU A 315 -6.50 -3.57 18.18
CA GLU A 315 -6.11 -2.18 17.82
C GLU A 315 -5.04 -1.57 18.77
N ARG A 316 -4.10 -2.41 19.22
CA ARG A 316 -3.03 -2.01 20.14
C ARG A 316 -2.02 -1.10 19.48
N LEU A 317 -1.69 -1.37 18.23
CA LEU A 317 -0.78 -0.55 17.43
C LEU A 317 -1.55 0.65 16.86
N LYS A 318 -1.19 1.84 17.29
CA LYS A 318 -1.88 3.07 16.88
C LYS A 318 -1.16 3.70 15.69
N PRO A 319 -1.84 3.93 14.55
CA PRO A 319 -1.27 4.74 13.47
C PRO A 319 -0.75 6.08 13.98
N GLY A 320 0.40 6.51 13.47
CA GLY A 320 1.13 7.69 13.93
C GLY A 320 2.17 7.43 15.03
N ALA A 321 2.15 6.26 15.67
CA ALA A 321 3.15 5.90 16.67
C ALA A 321 4.50 5.55 16.04
N SER A 322 5.60 5.92 16.71
CA SER A 322 6.95 5.47 16.38
C SER A 322 7.21 4.10 16.96
N VAL A 323 7.80 3.22 16.16
CA VAL A 323 8.12 1.84 16.49
C VAL A 323 9.49 1.48 15.96
N ARG A 324 10.08 0.40 16.48
CA ARG A 324 11.28 -0.21 15.89
C ARG A 324 10.90 -1.45 15.10
N VAL A 325 11.48 -1.59 13.92
CA VAL A 325 11.28 -2.77 13.05
C VAL A 325 12.59 -3.55 12.99
N SER A 326 12.51 -4.87 13.19
CA SER A 326 13.61 -5.80 13.02
C SER A 326 13.27 -6.76 11.88
N ILE A 327 13.97 -6.66 10.75
CA ILE A 327 13.70 -7.44 9.54
C ILE A 327 14.77 -8.52 9.38
N VAL A 328 14.38 -9.76 9.17
CA VAL A 328 15.28 -10.90 8.94
C VAL A 328 15.62 -10.98 7.47
N ALA A 329 16.73 -10.35 7.07
CA ALA A 329 17.18 -10.28 5.67
C ALA A 329 17.77 -11.60 5.13
N ALA A 330 18.32 -12.43 6.00
CA ALA A 330 18.85 -13.75 5.65
C ALA A 330 18.88 -14.66 6.87
N LYS A 331 18.70 -15.97 6.65
CA LYS A 331 18.81 -17.01 7.67
C LYS A 331 19.70 -18.12 7.14
N VAL A 332 20.81 -18.41 7.85
CA VAL A 332 21.74 -19.50 7.52
C VAL A 332 21.56 -20.58 8.59
N PRO A 333 20.96 -21.75 8.27
CA PRO A 333 20.56 -22.72 9.30
C PRO A 333 21.71 -23.48 9.96
N ASN A 334 22.85 -23.66 9.28
CA ASN A 334 23.98 -24.46 9.77
C ASN A 334 25.27 -23.65 9.67
N ALA A 335 25.28 -22.45 10.22
CA ALA A 335 26.46 -21.60 10.24
C ALA A 335 27.41 -22.04 11.34
N ILE A 336 28.72 -21.99 11.08
CA ILE A 336 29.76 -22.12 12.13
C ILE A 336 29.71 -20.82 12.92
N VAL A 337 29.41 -20.90 14.21
CA VAL A 337 29.26 -19.71 15.06
C VAL A 337 30.18 -19.75 16.27
N VAL A 338 30.69 -18.57 16.64
CA VAL A 338 31.46 -18.34 17.84
C VAL A 338 30.90 -17.15 18.62
N PRO A 339 31.06 -17.06 19.93
CA PRO A 339 30.72 -15.86 20.68
C PRO A 339 31.56 -14.66 20.23
N PRO A 340 31.01 -13.43 20.21
CA PRO A 340 31.77 -12.22 19.83
C PRO A 340 33.05 -12.01 20.65
N ALA A 341 33.07 -12.46 21.91
CA ALA A 341 34.21 -12.37 22.81
C ALA A 341 35.42 -13.23 22.37
N ALA A 342 35.23 -14.20 21.46
CA ALA A 342 36.31 -15.00 20.92
C ALA A 342 37.05 -14.32 19.77
N LEU A 343 36.54 -13.21 19.23
CA LEU A 343 37.12 -12.50 18.10
C LEU A 343 38.09 -11.45 18.58
N LEU A 344 39.35 -11.56 18.16
CA LEU A 344 40.41 -10.63 18.56
C LEU A 344 40.87 -9.85 17.30
N PRO A 345 40.89 -8.49 17.38
CA PRO A 345 41.45 -7.67 16.31
C PRO A 345 42.99 -7.70 16.37
N THR A 346 43.65 -7.88 15.24
CA THR A 346 45.10 -7.71 15.13
C THR A 346 45.46 -6.25 14.86
N ALA A 347 46.71 -5.90 15.07
CA ALA A 347 47.25 -4.57 14.75
C ALA A 347 47.17 -4.25 13.24
N GLU A 348 47.11 -5.26 12.39
CA GLU A 348 46.97 -5.14 10.94
C GLU A 348 45.51 -4.97 10.46
N GLY A 349 44.54 -4.97 11.38
CA GLY A 349 43.13 -4.84 11.08
C GLY A 349 42.43 -6.15 10.66
N GLU A 350 43.12 -7.28 10.75
CA GLU A 350 42.55 -8.60 10.54
C GLU A 350 41.88 -9.10 11.82
N THR A 351 40.94 -10.04 11.68
CA THR A 351 40.30 -10.68 12.83
C THR A 351 40.83 -12.10 12.98
N VAL A 352 41.26 -12.43 14.19
CA VAL A 352 41.77 -13.76 14.55
C VAL A 352 40.97 -14.36 15.70
N VAL A 353 41.04 -15.67 15.84
CA VAL A 353 40.59 -16.42 17.01
C VAL A 353 41.73 -17.24 17.56
N MET A 354 41.81 -17.38 18.88
CA MET A 354 42.73 -18.28 19.51
C MET A 354 42.05 -19.61 19.79
N VAL A 355 42.57 -20.69 19.17
CA VAL A 355 42.07 -22.06 19.31
C VAL A 355 42.96 -22.85 20.22
N VAL A 356 42.43 -23.51 21.24
CA VAL A 356 43.18 -24.41 22.08
C VAL A 356 43.33 -25.77 21.41
N GLY A 357 44.59 -26.17 21.14
CA GLY A 357 44.92 -27.46 20.57
C GLY A 357 44.87 -28.58 21.61
N SER A 358 44.97 -29.84 21.15
CA SER A 358 45.11 -31.02 22.00
C SER A 358 46.44 -31.05 22.77
N ASP A 359 47.38 -30.20 22.37
CA ASP A 359 48.71 -29.98 22.96
C ASP A 359 48.68 -28.96 24.13
N SER A 360 47.50 -28.43 24.48
CA SER A 360 47.31 -27.37 25.47
C SER A 360 48.04 -26.05 25.11
N LEU A 361 48.23 -25.83 23.79
CA LEU A 361 48.76 -24.58 23.25
C LEU A 361 47.61 -23.78 22.60
N ALA A 362 47.70 -22.46 22.69
CA ALA A 362 46.79 -21.55 21.98
C ALA A 362 47.35 -21.28 20.57
N HIS A 363 46.62 -21.60 19.58
CA HIS A 363 46.96 -21.37 18.16
C HIS A 363 46.18 -20.22 17.60
N GLU A 364 46.86 -19.22 17.06
CA GLU A 364 46.24 -18.12 16.34
C GLU A 364 45.75 -18.58 14.98
N LYS A 365 44.45 -18.37 14.69
CA LYS A 365 43.85 -18.65 13.38
C LYS A 365 43.20 -17.41 12.83
N LYS A 366 43.57 -16.99 11.61
CA LYS A 366 42.89 -15.95 10.87
C LYS A 366 41.51 -16.46 10.44
N VAL A 367 40.47 -15.65 10.66
CA VAL A 367 39.08 -15.99 10.37
C VAL A 367 38.42 -14.95 9.48
N ALA A 368 37.62 -15.45 8.52
CA ALA A 368 36.73 -14.62 7.76
C ALA A 368 35.35 -14.59 8.44
N ILE A 369 34.88 -13.39 8.76
CA ILE A 369 33.62 -13.16 9.47
C ILE A 369 32.49 -12.99 8.46
N GLY A 370 31.32 -13.59 8.76
CA GLY A 370 30.08 -13.41 8.04
C GLY A 370 29.06 -12.56 8.79
N ILE A 371 27.87 -13.11 9.02
CA ILE A 371 26.77 -12.47 9.75
C ILE A 371 27.12 -12.32 11.23
N ARG A 372 26.70 -11.19 11.82
CA ARG A 372 26.85 -10.91 13.26
C ARG A 372 25.47 -10.79 13.89
N GLU A 373 25.24 -11.51 14.97
CA GLU A 373 24.17 -11.31 15.95
C GLU A 373 24.77 -10.81 17.29
N PRO A 374 23.98 -10.31 18.23
CA PRO A 374 24.49 -9.80 19.50
C PRO A 374 25.26 -10.85 20.32
N ASP A 375 24.87 -12.11 20.28
CA ASP A 375 25.39 -13.22 21.08
C ASP A 375 26.29 -14.20 20.28
N LYS A 376 26.32 -14.10 18.95
CA LYS A 376 27.08 -15.01 18.08
C LYS A 376 27.49 -14.38 16.76
N VAL A 377 28.60 -14.83 16.21
CA VAL A 377 29.17 -14.38 14.94
C VAL A 377 29.45 -15.59 14.06
N GLN A 378 29.04 -15.48 12.81
CA GLN A 378 29.35 -16.50 11.79
C GLN A 378 30.81 -16.42 11.37
N ILE A 379 31.45 -17.58 11.31
CA ILE A 379 32.77 -17.74 10.70
C ILE A 379 32.58 -18.45 9.35
N LEU A 380 33.10 -17.83 8.30
CA LEU A 380 33.05 -18.35 6.93
C LEU A 380 34.20 -19.32 6.66
N SER A 381 35.39 -19.05 7.26
CA SER A 381 36.59 -19.89 7.13
C SER A 381 37.54 -19.63 8.30
N GLY A 382 38.38 -20.60 8.61
CA GLY A 382 39.45 -20.50 9.61
C GLY A 382 39.27 -21.43 10.81
N VAL A 383 38.06 -21.87 11.15
CA VAL A 383 37.80 -22.81 12.24
C VAL A 383 36.82 -23.90 11.82
N SER A 384 36.91 -25.04 12.51
CA SER A 384 36.04 -26.20 12.30
C SER A 384 35.08 -26.43 13.47
N PRO A 385 33.91 -27.01 13.24
CA PRO A 385 33.00 -27.38 14.33
C PRO A 385 33.69 -28.32 15.34
N GLY A 386 33.49 -28.03 16.63
CA GLY A 386 34.10 -28.83 17.72
C GLY A 386 35.42 -28.28 18.23
N GLU A 387 36.09 -27.37 17.53
CA GLU A 387 37.29 -26.70 18.03
C GLU A 387 36.94 -25.81 19.25
N GLN A 388 37.89 -25.67 20.16
CA GLN A 388 37.68 -24.83 21.37
C GLN A 388 38.32 -23.45 21.17
N VAL A 389 37.51 -22.41 21.09
CA VAL A 389 37.98 -21.02 20.96
C VAL A 389 38.01 -20.32 22.30
N ILE A 390 39.07 -19.55 22.53
CA ILE A 390 39.25 -18.77 23.75
C ILE A 390 38.29 -17.59 23.74
N THR A 391 37.48 -17.44 24.83
CA THR A 391 36.53 -16.34 25.01
C THR A 391 36.98 -15.34 26.07
N VAL A 392 37.81 -15.77 27.03
CA VAL A 392 38.40 -14.93 28.07
C VAL A 392 39.89 -15.26 28.24
N GLY A 393 40.74 -14.26 28.33
CA GLY A 393 42.18 -14.41 28.52
C GLY A 393 42.95 -14.53 27.20
N GLY A 394 42.29 -14.31 26.03
CA GLY A 394 42.96 -14.41 24.70
C GLY A 394 43.65 -13.12 24.26
N LEU A 395 43.35 -11.98 24.86
CA LEU A 395 43.91 -10.68 24.47
C LEU A 395 45.40 -10.60 24.87
N GLY A 396 46.28 -10.38 23.92
CA GLY A 396 47.75 -10.32 24.17
C GLY A 396 48.43 -11.68 24.29
N LEU A 397 47.72 -12.80 24.02
CA LEU A 397 48.29 -14.13 24.02
C LEU A 397 49.06 -14.34 22.73
N GLU A 398 50.33 -14.80 22.84
CA GLU A 398 51.15 -15.13 21.67
C GLU A 398 50.78 -16.50 21.06
N ASP A 399 51.05 -16.67 19.76
CA ASP A 399 50.86 -17.96 19.11
C ASP A 399 51.71 -19.02 19.81
N LYS A 400 51.12 -20.19 20.09
CA LYS A 400 51.73 -21.34 20.80
C LYS A 400 51.96 -21.08 22.31
N ALA A 401 51.36 -20.09 22.91
CA ALA A 401 51.42 -19.90 24.38
C ALA A 401 50.74 -21.08 25.10
N LYS A 402 51.33 -21.49 26.24
CA LYS A 402 50.72 -22.54 27.09
C LYS A 402 49.55 -22.02 27.87
N VAL A 403 48.42 -22.72 27.73
CA VAL A 403 47.14 -22.30 28.36
C VAL A 403 46.55 -23.40 29.24
N THR A 404 45.86 -22.99 30.30
CA THR A 404 45.05 -23.92 31.12
C THR A 404 43.60 -23.52 31.03
N ILE A 405 42.75 -24.49 30.64
CA ILE A 405 41.30 -24.26 30.52
C ILE A 405 40.71 -24.20 31.91
N GLN A 406 40.10 -23.04 32.24
CA GLN A 406 39.31 -22.84 33.45
C GLN A 406 37.80 -22.96 33.13
N LYS A 407 37.07 -23.58 34.06
CA LYS A 407 35.59 -23.64 33.93
C LYS A 407 35.00 -22.25 34.23
N PRO A 408 33.92 -21.87 33.57
CA PRO A 408 33.21 -20.63 33.85
C PRO A 408 32.78 -20.57 35.31
N GLY A 409 33.26 -19.55 36.05
CA GLY A 409 32.94 -19.34 37.47
C GLY A 409 34.08 -19.63 38.48
N GLU A 410 35.25 -20.10 38.05
CA GLU A 410 36.44 -20.15 38.92
C GLU A 410 37.23 -18.84 38.78
N GLU A 411 37.26 -18.05 39.89
CA GLU A 411 38.14 -16.88 39.98
C GLU A 411 39.60 -17.31 39.89
N PRO A 412 40.49 -16.54 39.21
CA PRO A 412 41.91 -16.85 39.17
C PRO A 412 42.48 -16.89 40.59
N ARG A 413 42.94 -18.03 41.06
CA ARG A 413 43.70 -18.13 42.29
C ARG A 413 44.98 -17.31 42.09
N GLY A 414 44.97 -16.07 42.56
CA GLY A 414 46.17 -15.27 42.70
C GLY A 414 47.12 -15.96 43.63
N GLU A 415 48.35 -16.19 43.20
CA GLU A 415 49.49 -16.57 44.02
C GLU A 415 49.59 -15.59 45.21
N LYS A 416 49.30 -16.13 46.41
CA LYS A 416 49.63 -15.43 47.66
C LYS A 416 51.18 -15.40 47.72
N ALA A 417 51.74 -14.24 47.49
CA ALA A 417 53.10 -13.96 47.92
C ALA A 417 53.21 -14.17 49.44
N ASP A 418 54.08 -15.12 49.86
CA ASP A 418 54.48 -15.36 51.18
C ASP A 418 55.18 -14.10 51.74
N GLU A 419 54.49 -13.26 52.51
CA GLU A 419 55.09 -12.30 53.38
C GLU A 419 55.29 -12.95 54.81
N LYS A 420 56.39 -13.66 54.94
CA LYS A 420 56.95 -14.05 56.22
C LYS A 420 58.09 -13.12 56.52
N GLY A 421 58.01 -12.39 57.59
CA GLY A 421 59.21 -11.95 58.30
C GLY A 421 59.20 -10.60 58.94
N ALA A 422 59.13 -10.67 60.24
CA ALA A 422 59.79 -9.79 61.23
C ALA A 422 59.22 -8.38 61.43
N GLY A 423 58.79 -8.10 62.59
CA GLY A 423 59.56 -7.66 63.70
C GLY A 423 58.69 -7.06 64.80
N LYS A 424 58.87 -7.59 65.94
CA LYS A 424 58.50 -7.03 67.24
C LYS A 424 59.02 -5.60 67.43
N ASP A 425 58.31 -4.87 68.16
CA ASP A 425 58.58 -4.16 69.36
C ASP A 425 58.07 -2.70 69.44
N GLU A 426 57.44 -2.52 70.60
CA GLU A 426 57.44 -1.37 71.55
C GLU A 426 56.67 -0.06 71.15
N LYS A 427 55.73 0.18 71.88
CA LYS A 427 55.32 0.77 73.12
C LYS A 427 53.87 1.22 73.06
#